data_bca0a0537401c62231c80f2cae437abc
#
_entry.id   bca0a0537401c62231c80f2cae437abc
#
_cell.length_a   1.000
_cell.length_b   1.000
_cell.length_c   1.000
_cell.angle_alpha   90.00
_cell.angle_beta   90.00
_cell.angle_gamma   90.00
#
_symmetry.space_group_name_H-M   'P 1'
#
loop_
_entity.id
_entity.type
_entity.pdbx_description
1 polymer ?
#
loop_
_entity_poly.entity_id
_entity_poly.type
_entity_poly.pdbx_seq_one_letter_code
_entity_poly.pdbx_strand_id
1 'polypeptide(L)'
;MNRAYLYHGVAPIEHREALYEYFGNVLEPIFSLKDALDCKALCQYYYYPILVELNEEEAREYLKLSKLIAQLAGSRGEVDGDSRIEHLLIKRARLIATANGKEAALREIVKNDPNFKHHLFYCGDGTIENDDGEMLRHVDSVIRMLSGEFKARVAKFTSENTMDEREQLLKSFAKEDLQGLVAIRCLDEGVDVPSTRTAVILASSTNPRQFIQRRGRILRQSPGKKDAVIYDMVVYPPRSDTLTEAERSLVRKELIRLSEFAGLAKNAAQAKNTLWKLQEHFHLTDI
;
A
#
# COMPACT_ATOMS: atom_id res chain seq x y z
N MET A 1 5.81 -32.02 -7.84
CA MET A 1 6.64 -31.45 -6.78
C MET A 1 6.43 -29.94 -6.80
N ASN A 2 5.54 -29.42 -5.95
CA ASN A 2 5.33 -27.97 -5.82
C ASN A 2 6.45 -27.38 -4.96
N ARG A 3 7.40 -26.71 -5.60
CA ARG A 3 8.42 -25.94 -4.88
C ARG A 3 7.80 -24.62 -4.42
N ALA A 4 7.52 -24.52 -3.13
CA ALA A 4 7.10 -23.25 -2.54
C ALA A 4 8.31 -22.31 -2.43
N TYR A 5 8.22 -21.15 -3.06
CA TYR A 5 9.21 -20.09 -2.90
C TYR A 5 8.95 -19.37 -1.57
N LEU A 6 9.79 -19.61 -0.58
CA LEU A 6 9.75 -18.91 0.70
C LEU A 6 10.57 -17.61 0.58
N TYR A 7 9.89 -16.48 0.63
CA TYR A 7 10.56 -15.19 0.76
C TYR A 7 11.17 -15.04 2.15
N HIS A 8 12.48 -14.92 2.22
CA HIS A 8 13.21 -14.65 3.46
C HIS A 8 12.74 -13.30 4.03
N GLY A 9 12.17 -13.30 5.23
CA GLY A 9 11.66 -12.10 5.90
C GLY A 9 10.13 -11.98 6.01
N VAL A 10 9.34 -12.84 5.37
CA VAL A 10 7.88 -12.74 5.33
C VAL A 10 7.17 -13.57 6.39
N ALA A 11 7.78 -14.64 6.89
CA ALA A 11 7.23 -15.44 7.99
C ALA A 11 7.79 -14.96 9.34
N PRO A 12 6.96 -14.92 10.41
CA PRO A 12 7.45 -14.74 11.77
C PRO A 12 8.57 -15.74 12.08
N ILE A 13 9.55 -15.35 12.89
CA ILE A 13 10.73 -16.18 13.22
C ILE A 13 10.30 -17.55 13.75
N GLU A 14 9.26 -17.56 14.56
CA GLU A 14 8.67 -18.77 15.19
C GLU A 14 8.12 -19.79 14.17
N HIS A 15 7.66 -19.33 13.00
CA HIS A 15 7.15 -20.21 11.95
C HIS A 15 8.21 -20.61 10.92
N ARG A 16 9.40 -20.01 10.94
CA ARG A 16 10.45 -20.30 9.95
C ARG A 16 11.02 -21.69 10.14
N GLU A 17 11.22 -22.12 11.38
CA GLU A 17 11.75 -23.44 11.69
C GLU A 17 10.80 -24.53 11.17
N ALA A 18 9.51 -24.44 11.45
CA ALA A 18 8.52 -25.38 10.93
C ALA A 18 8.44 -25.39 9.39
N LEU A 19 8.61 -24.22 8.76
CA LEU A 19 8.65 -24.12 7.30
C LEU A 19 9.93 -24.72 6.72
N TYR A 20 11.08 -24.54 7.38
CA TYR A 20 12.35 -25.16 6.97
C TYR A 20 12.33 -26.68 7.18
N GLU A 21 11.72 -27.15 8.26
CA GLU A 21 11.55 -28.57 8.51
C GLU A 21 10.70 -29.25 7.45
N TYR A 22 9.62 -28.59 7.00
CA TYR A 22 8.68 -29.14 6.02
C TYR A 22 9.15 -29.01 4.57
N PHE A 23 9.68 -27.83 4.19
CA PHE A 23 10.04 -27.50 2.79
C PHE A 23 11.54 -27.56 2.51
N GLY A 24 12.38 -27.75 3.52
CA GLY A 24 13.84 -27.62 3.43
C GLY A 24 14.32 -26.19 3.52
N ASN A 25 15.62 -25.99 3.38
CA ASN A 25 16.24 -24.69 3.47
C ASN A 25 15.83 -23.74 2.33
N VAL A 26 16.04 -22.44 2.56
CA VAL A 26 15.89 -21.42 1.52
C VAL A 26 16.75 -21.76 0.31
N LEU A 27 16.19 -21.64 -0.88
CA LEU A 27 16.98 -21.79 -2.11
C LEU A 27 17.96 -20.60 -2.24
N GLU A 28 19.23 -20.94 -2.34
CA GLU A 28 20.28 -19.95 -2.61
C GLU A 28 20.62 -19.93 -4.12
N PRO A 29 20.95 -18.77 -4.69
CA PRO A 29 20.88 -17.43 -4.07
C PRO A 29 19.45 -16.91 -3.94
N ILE A 30 19.21 -16.07 -2.92
CA ILE A 30 17.91 -15.37 -2.75
C ILE A 30 17.73 -14.38 -3.90
N PHE A 31 16.64 -14.53 -4.66
CA PHE A 31 16.31 -13.64 -5.75
C PHE A 31 15.59 -12.39 -5.22
N SER A 32 16.29 -11.28 -5.18
CA SER A 32 15.82 -10.00 -4.64
C SER A 32 15.06 -9.15 -5.68
N LEU A 33 14.40 -8.08 -5.21
CA LEU A 33 13.82 -7.07 -6.11
C LEU A 33 14.91 -6.43 -7.01
N LYS A 34 16.10 -6.20 -6.45
CA LYS A 34 17.24 -5.68 -7.22
C LYS A 34 17.60 -6.62 -8.36
N ASP A 35 17.73 -7.92 -8.10
CA ASP A 35 18.05 -8.91 -9.12
C ASP A 35 16.98 -8.96 -10.22
N ALA A 36 15.69 -8.85 -9.84
CA ALA A 36 14.58 -8.80 -10.78
C ALA A 36 14.60 -7.56 -11.69
N LEU A 37 15.05 -6.42 -11.18
CA LEU A 37 15.24 -5.20 -11.95
C LEU A 37 16.49 -5.31 -12.86
N ASP A 38 17.61 -5.81 -12.35
CA ASP A 38 18.87 -5.94 -13.06
C ASP A 38 18.76 -6.93 -14.23
N CYS A 39 18.08 -8.06 -14.05
CA CYS A 39 17.80 -9.04 -15.10
C CYS A 39 16.62 -8.66 -16.02
N LYS A 40 16.00 -7.50 -15.82
CA LYS A 40 14.84 -6.99 -16.57
C LYS A 40 13.60 -7.88 -16.51
N ALA A 41 13.45 -8.70 -15.49
CA ALA A 41 12.20 -9.41 -15.21
C ALA A 41 11.09 -8.43 -14.77
N LEU A 42 11.50 -7.31 -14.16
CA LEU A 42 10.64 -6.18 -13.81
C LEU A 42 11.12 -4.91 -14.51
N CYS A 43 10.22 -3.95 -14.73
CA CYS A 43 10.58 -2.65 -15.27
C CYS A 43 11.14 -1.73 -14.19
N GLN A 44 11.97 -0.78 -14.58
CA GLN A 44 12.45 0.30 -13.72
C GLN A 44 11.27 1.16 -13.27
N TYR A 45 11.43 1.92 -12.17
CA TYR A 45 10.33 2.71 -11.63
C TYR A 45 10.78 4.02 -11.00
N TYR A 46 9.84 4.96 -10.94
CA TYR A 46 9.89 6.15 -10.12
C TYR A 46 9.00 5.93 -8.89
N TYR A 47 9.46 6.33 -7.73
CA TYR A 47 8.74 6.19 -6.47
C TYR A 47 8.56 7.55 -5.79
N TYR A 48 7.32 7.89 -5.51
CA TYR A 48 6.94 9.13 -4.86
C TYR A 48 6.17 8.82 -3.58
N PRO A 49 6.84 8.75 -2.42
CA PRO A 49 6.14 8.70 -1.14
C PRO A 49 5.45 10.05 -0.90
N ILE A 50 4.14 10.01 -0.70
CA ILE A 50 3.30 11.17 -0.42
C ILE A 50 2.96 11.15 1.05
N LEU A 51 3.51 12.09 1.80
CA LEU A 51 3.29 12.18 3.25
C LEU A 51 1.92 12.81 3.51
N VAL A 52 1.07 12.10 4.24
CA VAL A 52 -0.28 12.54 4.61
C VAL A 52 -0.38 12.55 6.13
N GLU A 53 -0.49 13.73 6.69
CA GLU A 53 -0.69 13.90 8.13
C GLU A 53 -2.16 13.71 8.49
N LEU A 54 -2.44 13.00 9.59
CA LEU A 54 -3.78 12.90 10.13
C LEU A 54 -4.24 14.27 10.65
N ASN A 55 -5.49 14.63 10.38
CA ASN A 55 -6.07 15.83 10.98
C ASN A 55 -6.26 15.65 12.50
N GLU A 56 -6.64 16.71 13.22
CA GLU A 56 -6.74 16.69 14.68
C GLU A 56 -7.75 15.64 15.22
N GLU A 57 -8.84 15.42 14.52
CA GLU A 57 -9.87 14.45 14.91
C GLU A 57 -9.40 13.03 14.64
N GLU A 58 -8.88 12.76 13.47
CA GLU A 58 -8.27 11.49 13.08
C GLU A 58 -7.12 11.13 14.02
N ALA A 59 -6.28 12.11 14.36
CA ALA A 59 -5.17 11.94 15.28
C ALA A 59 -5.62 11.56 16.69
N ARG A 60 -6.66 12.21 17.19
CA ARG A 60 -7.25 11.87 18.50
C ARG A 60 -7.79 10.44 18.54
N GLU A 61 -8.52 10.03 17.49
CA GLU A 61 -9.05 8.67 17.41
C GLU A 61 -7.92 7.64 17.23
N TYR A 62 -6.89 7.94 16.42
CA TYR A 62 -5.70 7.10 16.27
C TYR A 62 -5.01 6.85 17.61
N LEU A 63 -4.74 7.92 18.37
CA LEU A 63 -4.08 7.83 19.68
C LEU A 63 -4.93 7.05 20.69
N LYS A 64 -6.25 7.26 20.69
CA LYS A 64 -7.18 6.51 21.54
C LYS A 64 -7.14 5.01 21.21
N LEU A 65 -7.23 4.65 19.95
CA LEU A 65 -7.14 3.25 19.49
C LEU A 65 -5.79 2.63 19.86
N SER A 66 -4.69 3.34 19.59
CA SER A 66 -3.34 2.89 19.92
C SER A 66 -3.15 2.65 21.41
N LYS A 67 -3.66 3.54 22.26
CA LYS A 67 -3.61 3.40 23.73
C LYS A 67 -4.42 2.17 24.21
N LEU A 68 -5.61 1.95 23.65
CA LEU A 68 -6.42 0.78 23.99
C LEU A 68 -5.75 -0.53 23.56
N ILE A 69 -5.14 -0.57 22.38
CA ILE A 69 -4.38 -1.72 21.89
C ILE A 69 -3.21 -2.01 22.85
N ALA A 70 -2.43 -0.98 23.20
CA ALA A 70 -1.29 -1.13 24.11
C ALA A 70 -1.70 -1.64 25.50
N GLN A 71 -2.80 -1.12 26.05
CA GLN A 71 -3.34 -1.56 27.35
C GLN A 71 -3.76 -3.03 27.34
N LEU A 72 -4.44 -3.47 26.29
CA LEU A 72 -4.88 -4.87 26.15
C LEU A 72 -3.71 -5.82 25.90
N ALA A 73 -2.74 -5.42 25.08
CA ALA A 73 -1.54 -6.20 24.81
C ALA A 73 -0.64 -6.33 26.08
N GLY A 74 -0.45 -5.24 26.82
CA GLY A 74 0.38 -5.24 28.04
C GLY A 74 -0.20 -6.03 29.22
N SER A 75 -1.55 -6.23 29.25
CA SER A 75 -2.20 -6.97 30.33
C SER A 75 -2.14 -8.50 30.20
N ARG A 76 -1.70 -9.07 29.06
CA ARG A 76 -1.82 -10.53 28.78
C ARG A 76 -0.60 -11.22 28.21
N GLY A 77 0.48 -10.50 27.83
CA GLY A 77 1.72 -11.12 27.34
C GLY A 77 1.67 -11.77 25.94
N GLU A 78 0.48 -12.07 25.42
CA GLU A 78 0.25 -12.63 24.08
C GLU A 78 -0.79 -11.82 23.32
N VAL A 79 -0.44 -11.36 22.13
CA VAL A 79 -1.29 -10.54 21.25
C VAL A 79 -2.11 -11.42 20.29
N ASP A 80 -1.68 -12.65 20.06
CA ASP A 80 -2.34 -13.57 19.12
C ASP A 80 -3.60 -14.20 19.74
N GLY A 81 -4.75 -13.98 19.05
CA GLY A 81 -6.03 -14.62 19.34
C GLY A 81 -7.04 -13.82 20.17
N ASP A 82 -6.75 -12.58 20.62
CA ASP A 82 -7.79 -11.74 21.25
C ASP A 82 -8.58 -10.96 20.19
N SER A 83 -9.79 -11.42 19.90
CA SER A 83 -10.70 -10.80 18.92
C SER A 83 -10.94 -9.28 19.15
N ARG A 84 -10.77 -8.79 20.38
CA ARG A 84 -10.90 -7.36 20.71
C ARG A 84 -9.72 -6.56 20.19
N ILE A 85 -8.49 -7.09 20.35
CA ILE A 85 -7.27 -6.46 19.83
C ILE A 85 -7.33 -6.43 18.29
N GLU A 86 -7.72 -7.55 17.67
CA GLU A 86 -7.89 -7.63 16.21
C GLU A 86 -8.90 -6.59 15.71
N HIS A 87 -10.04 -6.45 16.38
CA HIS A 87 -11.03 -5.44 16.00
C HIS A 87 -10.49 -4.01 16.09
N LEU A 88 -9.75 -3.68 17.14
CA LEU A 88 -9.11 -2.37 17.30
C LEU A 88 -8.02 -2.12 16.25
N LEU A 89 -7.23 -3.14 15.92
CA LEU A 89 -6.23 -3.05 14.85
C LEU A 89 -6.88 -2.81 13.49
N ILE A 90 -7.98 -3.50 13.19
CA ILE A 90 -8.76 -3.29 11.96
C ILE A 90 -9.34 -1.86 11.93
N LYS A 91 -9.90 -1.39 13.03
CA LYS A 91 -10.45 -0.04 13.12
C LYS A 91 -9.37 1.01 12.90
N ARG A 92 -8.20 0.87 13.53
CA ARG A 92 -7.05 1.75 13.32
C ARG A 92 -6.52 1.70 11.88
N ALA A 93 -6.45 0.51 11.28
CA ALA A 93 -6.04 0.36 9.88
C ALA A 93 -7.04 1.02 8.91
N ARG A 94 -8.34 0.95 9.19
CA ARG A 94 -9.37 1.65 8.40
C ARG A 94 -9.24 3.17 8.50
N LEU A 95 -9.04 3.71 9.68
CA LEU A 95 -8.79 5.14 9.89
C LEU A 95 -7.61 5.63 9.02
N ILE A 96 -6.49 4.92 9.06
CA ILE A 96 -5.32 5.23 8.23
C ILE A 96 -5.67 5.10 6.73
N ALA A 97 -6.42 4.06 6.35
CA ALA A 97 -6.75 3.81 4.95
C ALA A 97 -7.64 4.91 4.33
N THR A 98 -8.47 5.56 5.15
CA THR A 98 -9.47 6.56 4.72
C THR A 98 -9.14 7.99 5.19
N ALA A 99 -7.91 8.26 5.60
CA ALA A 99 -7.49 9.59 6.06
C ALA A 99 -7.84 10.70 5.04
N ASN A 100 -8.47 11.76 5.51
CA ASN A 100 -9.05 12.83 4.68
C ASN A 100 -8.04 13.50 3.76
N GLY A 101 -6.79 13.69 4.22
CA GLY A 101 -5.73 14.29 3.40
C GLY A 101 -5.39 13.53 2.12
N LYS A 102 -5.78 12.26 2.00
CA LYS A 102 -5.49 11.44 0.82
C LYS A 102 -6.24 11.89 -0.43
N GLU A 103 -7.49 12.31 -0.30
CA GLU A 103 -8.25 12.80 -1.45
C GLU A 103 -7.66 14.09 -2.02
N ALA A 104 -7.22 15.01 -1.15
CA ALA A 104 -6.54 16.22 -1.59
C ALA A 104 -5.22 15.88 -2.31
N ALA A 105 -4.42 14.97 -1.76
CA ALA A 105 -3.19 14.50 -2.39
C ALA A 105 -3.46 13.82 -3.74
N LEU A 106 -4.53 13.01 -3.83
CA LEU A 106 -4.92 12.36 -5.08
C LEU A 106 -5.33 13.38 -6.16
N ARG A 107 -6.10 14.43 -5.80
CA ARG A 107 -6.47 15.51 -6.72
C ARG A 107 -5.23 16.17 -7.32
N GLU A 108 -4.22 16.46 -6.51
CA GLU A 108 -2.96 17.05 -6.99
C GLU A 108 -2.18 16.10 -7.90
N ILE A 109 -2.13 14.82 -7.60
CA ILE A 109 -1.48 13.81 -8.48
C ILE A 109 -2.17 13.79 -9.85
N VAL A 110 -3.50 13.69 -9.88
CA VAL A 110 -4.27 13.59 -11.13
C VAL A 110 -4.20 14.89 -11.94
N LYS A 111 -4.29 16.03 -11.28
CA LYS A 111 -4.22 17.36 -11.91
C LYS A 111 -2.88 17.61 -12.61
N ASN A 112 -1.81 17.05 -12.04
CA ASN A 112 -0.46 17.23 -12.58
C ASN A 112 -0.03 16.12 -13.55
N ASP A 113 -0.92 15.19 -13.90
CA ASP A 113 -0.63 14.14 -14.88
C ASP A 113 -1.23 14.46 -16.26
N PRO A 114 -0.41 14.94 -17.21
CA PRO A 114 -0.89 15.27 -18.55
C PRO A 114 -1.31 14.03 -19.37
N ASN A 115 -0.87 12.84 -18.97
CA ASN A 115 -1.11 11.57 -19.67
C ASN A 115 -1.86 10.58 -18.79
N PHE A 116 -3.02 10.99 -18.27
CA PHE A 116 -3.82 10.14 -17.40
C PHE A 116 -4.31 8.87 -18.12
N LYS A 117 -3.45 7.83 -18.15
CA LYS A 117 -3.68 6.53 -18.80
C LYS A 117 -3.03 5.41 -18.01
N HIS A 118 -3.63 4.23 -18.05
CA HIS A 118 -3.11 3.05 -17.37
C HIS A 118 -2.84 3.26 -15.88
N HIS A 119 -3.75 3.98 -15.21
CA HIS A 119 -3.69 4.24 -13.78
C HIS A 119 -4.37 3.13 -12.99
N LEU A 120 -3.74 2.74 -11.89
CA LEU A 120 -4.27 1.79 -10.94
C LEU A 120 -4.31 2.43 -9.56
N PHE A 121 -5.51 2.56 -9.00
CA PHE A 121 -5.76 3.15 -7.70
C PHE A 121 -6.06 2.04 -6.68
N TYR A 122 -5.19 1.87 -5.69
CA TYR A 122 -5.42 0.93 -4.60
C TYR A 122 -6.08 1.62 -3.42
N CYS A 123 -7.37 1.35 -3.24
CA CYS A 123 -8.18 1.89 -2.15
C CYS A 123 -8.20 0.97 -0.93
N GLY A 124 -8.48 1.53 0.23
CA GLY A 124 -8.80 0.79 1.45
C GLY A 124 -10.22 0.25 1.43
N ASP A 125 -10.44 -0.80 2.24
CA ASP A 125 -11.76 -1.35 2.50
C ASP A 125 -12.38 -0.61 3.71
N GLY A 126 -12.77 0.63 3.50
CA GLY A 126 -13.36 1.50 4.51
C GLY A 126 -14.45 2.38 3.91
N THR A 127 -15.21 3.04 4.77
CA THR A 127 -16.18 4.07 4.42
C THR A 127 -15.65 5.42 4.83
N ILE A 128 -15.97 6.44 4.05
CA ILE A 128 -15.71 7.84 4.33
C ILE A 128 -17.03 8.61 4.26
N GLU A 129 -17.13 9.70 5.00
CA GLU A 129 -18.23 10.65 4.88
C GLU A 129 -17.87 11.66 3.78
N ASN A 130 -18.79 11.87 2.83
CA ASN A 130 -18.61 12.88 1.78
C ASN A 130 -19.07 14.27 2.26
N ASP A 131 -18.87 15.29 1.44
CA ASP A 131 -19.25 16.68 1.76
C ASP A 131 -20.75 16.86 2.01
N ASP A 132 -21.59 15.93 1.53
CA ASP A 132 -23.04 15.89 1.72
C ASP A 132 -23.48 15.12 2.98
N GLY A 133 -22.54 14.58 3.77
CA GLY A 133 -22.79 13.78 4.96
C GLY A 133 -23.16 12.32 4.69
N GLU A 134 -23.03 11.83 3.45
CA GLU A 134 -23.32 10.43 3.11
C GLU A 134 -22.09 9.54 3.35
N MET A 135 -22.31 8.38 3.96
CA MET A 135 -21.29 7.36 4.14
C MET A 135 -21.07 6.58 2.83
N LEU A 136 -19.93 6.77 2.19
CA LEU A 136 -19.54 6.07 0.97
C LEU A 136 -18.39 5.12 1.21
N ARG A 137 -18.33 4.03 0.45
CA ARG A 137 -17.09 3.23 0.39
C ARG A 137 -15.98 4.08 -0.24
N HIS A 138 -14.78 4.00 0.31
CA HIS A 138 -13.62 4.75 -0.19
C HIS A 138 -13.39 4.58 -1.70
N VAL A 139 -13.60 3.37 -2.22
CA VAL A 139 -13.51 3.11 -3.68
C VAL A 139 -14.53 3.91 -4.47
N ASP A 140 -15.75 4.05 -3.96
CA ASP A 140 -16.84 4.75 -4.66
C ASP A 140 -16.63 6.28 -4.61
N SER A 141 -16.09 6.80 -3.50
CA SER A 141 -15.66 8.21 -3.41
C SER A 141 -14.57 8.54 -4.43
N VAL A 142 -13.52 7.71 -4.50
CA VAL A 142 -12.44 7.91 -5.47
C VAL A 142 -12.98 7.88 -6.91
N ILE A 143 -13.88 6.95 -7.24
CA ILE A 143 -14.50 6.90 -8.57
C ILE A 143 -15.31 8.17 -8.83
N ARG A 144 -16.15 8.59 -7.87
CA ARG A 144 -16.97 9.81 -7.99
C ARG A 144 -16.10 11.04 -8.25
N MET A 145 -15.00 11.18 -7.51
CA MET A 145 -14.04 12.27 -7.69
C MET A 145 -13.39 12.21 -9.08
N LEU A 146 -12.81 11.07 -9.47
CA LEU A 146 -12.12 10.94 -10.74
C LEU A 146 -13.04 11.17 -11.94
N SER A 147 -14.25 10.59 -11.91
CA SER A 147 -15.23 10.72 -13.00
C SER A 147 -15.93 12.08 -12.99
N GLY A 148 -16.23 12.63 -11.82
CA GLY A 148 -16.95 13.90 -11.66
C GLY A 148 -16.07 15.11 -11.93
N GLU A 149 -14.95 15.22 -11.22
CA GLU A 149 -14.07 16.40 -11.29
C GLU A 149 -13.16 16.36 -12.53
N PHE A 150 -12.55 15.21 -12.82
CA PHE A 150 -11.55 15.08 -13.89
C PHE A 150 -12.10 14.47 -15.19
N LYS A 151 -13.38 14.07 -15.21
CA LYS A 151 -14.02 13.42 -16.38
C LYS A 151 -13.26 12.16 -16.83
N ALA A 152 -12.57 11.52 -15.89
CA ALA A 152 -11.76 10.34 -16.18
C ALA A 152 -12.65 9.10 -16.37
N ARG A 153 -12.33 8.30 -17.38
CA ARG A 153 -12.97 7.01 -17.62
C ARG A 153 -12.32 5.96 -16.74
N VAL A 154 -12.87 5.77 -15.54
CA VAL A 154 -12.39 4.81 -14.56
C VAL A 154 -13.47 3.78 -14.22
N ALA A 155 -13.08 2.60 -13.83
CA ALA A 155 -14.00 1.53 -13.43
C ALA A 155 -13.60 0.93 -12.07
N LYS A 156 -14.61 0.46 -11.34
CA LYS A 156 -14.45 -0.29 -10.09
C LYS A 156 -13.97 -1.70 -10.42
N PHE A 157 -12.91 -2.12 -9.70
CA PHE A 157 -12.35 -3.46 -9.83
C PHE A 157 -12.23 -4.10 -8.44
N THR A 158 -13.22 -4.89 -8.07
CA THR A 158 -13.34 -5.48 -6.71
C THR A 158 -13.70 -6.97 -6.76
N SER A 159 -13.78 -7.60 -5.61
CA SER A 159 -14.24 -8.99 -5.49
C SER A 159 -15.70 -9.19 -5.91
N GLU A 160 -16.48 -8.12 -5.98
CA GLU A 160 -17.88 -8.13 -6.42
C GLU A 160 -18.03 -8.38 -7.94
N ASN A 161 -17.00 -8.07 -8.73
CA ASN A 161 -17.01 -8.35 -10.15
C ASN A 161 -16.87 -9.86 -10.42
N THR A 162 -17.68 -10.36 -11.33
CA THR A 162 -17.55 -11.72 -11.87
C THR A 162 -16.25 -11.90 -12.65
N MET A 163 -15.86 -13.12 -12.95
CA MET A 163 -14.65 -13.40 -13.73
C MET A 163 -14.72 -12.76 -15.12
N ASP A 164 -15.88 -12.85 -15.79
CA ASP A 164 -16.10 -12.30 -17.12
C ASP A 164 -16.03 -10.77 -17.11
N GLU A 165 -16.64 -10.11 -16.11
CA GLU A 165 -16.55 -8.66 -15.94
C GLU A 165 -15.11 -8.21 -15.71
N ARG A 166 -14.35 -8.93 -14.88
CA ARG A 166 -12.93 -8.62 -14.65
C ARG A 166 -12.12 -8.72 -15.93
N GLU A 167 -12.36 -9.75 -16.74
CA GLU A 167 -11.67 -9.92 -18.02
C GLU A 167 -12.01 -8.79 -19.00
N GLN A 168 -13.27 -8.38 -19.06
CA GLN A 168 -13.71 -7.25 -19.88
C GLN A 168 -13.09 -5.93 -19.43
N LEU A 169 -13.06 -5.67 -18.10
CA LEU A 169 -12.42 -4.47 -17.53
C LEU A 169 -10.93 -4.42 -17.85
N LEU A 170 -10.21 -5.55 -17.72
CA LEU A 170 -8.79 -5.63 -18.05
C LEU A 170 -8.54 -5.42 -19.56
N LYS A 171 -9.40 -5.95 -20.44
CA LYS A 171 -9.32 -5.72 -21.89
C LYS A 171 -9.54 -4.24 -22.23
N SER A 172 -10.57 -3.61 -21.66
CA SER A 172 -10.85 -2.18 -21.86
C SER A 172 -9.75 -1.28 -21.31
N PHE A 173 -9.15 -1.65 -20.19
CA PHE A 173 -8.00 -0.95 -19.62
C PHE A 173 -6.74 -1.08 -20.49
N ALA A 174 -6.47 -2.27 -21.02
CA ALA A 174 -5.34 -2.50 -21.92
C ALA A 174 -5.47 -1.73 -23.25
N LYS A 175 -6.73 -1.56 -23.75
CA LYS A 175 -7.03 -0.81 -24.98
C LYS A 175 -7.16 0.70 -24.81
N GLU A 176 -7.01 1.21 -23.59
CA GLU A 176 -7.19 2.63 -23.23
C GLU A 176 -8.66 3.12 -23.34
N ASP A 177 -9.64 2.22 -23.47
CA ASP A 177 -11.06 2.56 -23.33
C ASP A 177 -11.35 3.05 -21.90
N LEU A 178 -10.67 2.43 -20.92
CA LEU A 178 -10.57 2.91 -19.53
C LEU A 178 -9.19 3.49 -19.27
N GLN A 179 -9.18 4.65 -18.63
CA GLN A 179 -7.95 5.34 -18.25
C GLN A 179 -7.40 4.83 -16.89
N GLY A 180 -8.29 4.30 -16.03
CA GLY A 180 -7.91 3.80 -14.73
C GLY A 180 -8.82 2.72 -14.19
N LEU A 181 -8.26 1.90 -13.29
CA LEU A 181 -8.98 0.95 -12.46
C LEU A 181 -8.87 1.36 -10.99
N VAL A 182 -9.99 1.35 -10.28
CA VAL A 182 -10.05 1.63 -8.84
C VAL A 182 -10.34 0.33 -8.10
N ALA A 183 -9.37 -0.15 -7.32
CA ALA A 183 -9.35 -1.51 -6.81
C ALA A 183 -9.25 -1.58 -5.29
N ILE A 184 -9.92 -2.56 -4.68
CA ILE A 184 -9.76 -2.95 -3.28
C ILE A 184 -9.23 -4.37 -3.24
N ARG A 185 -8.07 -4.62 -2.62
CA ARG A 185 -7.49 -5.95 -2.30
C ARG A 185 -7.49 -7.03 -3.40
N CYS A 186 -8.42 -6.97 -4.36
CA CYS A 186 -8.63 -8.01 -5.38
C CYS A 186 -7.43 -8.24 -6.31
N LEU A 187 -6.48 -7.33 -6.33
CA LEU A 187 -5.21 -7.50 -7.06
C LEU A 187 -4.14 -8.20 -6.20
N ASP A 188 -4.41 -8.51 -4.95
CA ASP A 188 -3.50 -9.26 -4.08
C ASP A 188 -3.54 -10.78 -4.41
N GLU A 189 -4.63 -11.26 -5.03
CA GLU A 189 -4.88 -12.67 -5.33
C GLU A 189 -5.01 -12.93 -6.84
N GLY A 190 -3.91 -13.34 -7.47
CA GLY A 190 -3.94 -13.95 -8.81
C GLY A 190 -4.21 -13.05 -10.01
N VAL A 191 -4.71 -11.82 -9.84
CA VAL A 191 -5.01 -10.91 -10.95
C VAL A 191 -3.74 -10.16 -11.38
N ASP A 192 -3.47 -10.18 -12.66
CA ASP A 192 -2.35 -9.48 -13.28
C ASP A 192 -2.82 -8.32 -14.14
N VAL A 193 -2.23 -7.15 -13.98
CA VAL A 193 -2.54 -5.95 -14.77
C VAL A 193 -1.24 -5.37 -15.37
N PRO A 194 -0.59 -6.07 -16.31
CA PRO A 194 0.72 -5.69 -16.82
C PRO A 194 0.75 -4.33 -17.49
N SER A 195 -0.38 -3.89 -18.06
CA SER A 195 -0.51 -2.58 -18.71
C SER A 195 -0.49 -1.39 -17.75
N THR A 196 -0.55 -1.61 -16.43
CA THR A 196 -0.42 -0.53 -15.45
C THR A 196 0.90 0.21 -15.60
N ARG A 197 0.83 1.52 -15.80
CA ARG A 197 2.00 2.41 -15.87
C ARG A 197 2.15 3.26 -14.63
N THR A 198 1.04 3.74 -14.09
CA THR A 198 1.01 4.52 -12.85
C THR A 198 0.15 3.80 -11.81
N ALA A 199 0.67 3.65 -10.61
CA ALA A 199 -0.10 3.16 -9.47
C ALA A 199 -0.16 4.24 -8.38
N VAL A 200 -1.35 4.46 -7.86
CA VAL A 200 -1.59 5.32 -6.70
C VAL A 200 -2.07 4.45 -5.55
N ILE A 201 -1.24 4.30 -4.53
CA ILE A 201 -1.51 3.47 -3.36
C ILE A 201 -2.10 4.35 -2.26
N LEU A 202 -3.43 4.44 -2.21
CA LEU A 202 -4.14 5.18 -1.17
C LEU A 202 -4.18 4.40 0.15
N ALA A 203 -4.15 3.07 0.10
CA ALA A 203 -4.10 2.23 1.28
C ALA A 203 -2.96 1.24 1.18
N SER A 204 -1.86 1.55 1.85
CA SER A 204 -0.74 0.63 2.01
C SER A 204 -1.12 -0.49 2.99
N SER A 205 -0.72 -1.70 2.69
CA SER A 205 -0.88 -2.82 3.63
C SER A 205 0.30 -2.85 4.59
N THR A 206 0.01 -3.02 5.88
CA THR A 206 1.03 -3.30 6.90
C THR A 206 1.62 -4.70 6.75
N ASN A 207 0.97 -5.57 5.95
CA ASN A 207 1.48 -6.91 5.65
C ASN A 207 2.62 -6.84 4.62
N PRO A 208 3.87 -7.24 4.99
CA PRO A 208 5.03 -7.17 4.11
C PRO A 208 4.86 -7.97 2.81
N ARG A 209 4.14 -9.10 2.85
CA ARG A 209 3.85 -9.93 1.68
C ARG A 209 3.00 -9.18 0.67
N GLN A 210 1.91 -8.56 1.11
CA GLN A 210 1.03 -7.79 0.23
C GLN A 210 1.75 -6.57 -0.35
N PHE A 211 2.56 -5.90 0.45
CA PHE A 211 3.39 -4.78 0.02
C PHE A 211 4.29 -5.16 -1.18
N ILE A 212 5.03 -6.27 -1.07
CA ILE A 212 5.92 -6.75 -2.12
C ILE A 212 5.13 -7.25 -3.33
N GLN A 213 4.05 -8.01 -3.11
CA GLN A 213 3.24 -8.57 -4.19
C GLN A 213 2.56 -7.50 -5.04
N ARG A 214 1.97 -6.47 -4.42
CA ARG A 214 1.34 -5.34 -5.15
C ARG A 214 2.33 -4.64 -6.04
N ARG A 215 3.50 -4.27 -5.48
CA ARG A 215 4.54 -3.56 -6.24
C ARG A 215 5.15 -4.44 -7.33
N GLY A 216 5.43 -5.70 -7.05
CA GLY A 216 5.90 -6.65 -8.05
C GLY A 216 4.97 -6.78 -9.25
N ARG A 217 3.65 -6.72 -9.06
CA ARG A 217 2.65 -6.74 -10.16
C ARG A 217 2.66 -5.46 -10.97
N ILE A 218 2.76 -4.29 -10.29
CA ILE A 218 2.86 -3.00 -10.96
C ILE A 218 4.12 -2.93 -11.83
N LEU A 219 5.22 -3.56 -11.41
CA LEU A 219 6.50 -3.52 -12.09
C LEU A 219 6.64 -4.57 -13.21
N ARG A 220 5.64 -5.42 -13.46
CA ARG A 220 5.70 -6.39 -14.56
C ARG A 220 5.89 -5.72 -15.90
N GLN A 221 6.67 -6.37 -16.74
CA GLN A 221 6.90 -5.93 -18.13
C GLN A 221 5.61 -6.00 -18.94
N SER A 222 5.43 -5.03 -19.82
CA SER A 222 4.32 -4.98 -20.77
C SER A 222 4.79 -4.29 -22.06
N PRO A 223 4.24 -4.61 -23.23
CA PRO A 223 4.57 -3.93 -24.47
C PRO A 223 4.43 -2.42 -24.35
N GLY A 224 5.47 -1.68 -24.75
CA GLY A 224 5.50 -0.23 -24.70
C GLY A 224 5.67 0.40 -23.30
N LYS A 225 5.85 -0.41 -22.26
CA LYS A 225 6.12 0.05 -20.89
C LYS A 225 7.62 0.09 -20.63
N LYS A 226 8.19 1.28 -20.52
CA LYS A 226 9.61 1.47 -20.18
C LYS A 226 9.84 1.50 -18.69
N ASP A 227 9.01 2.27 -17.99
CA ASP A 227 9.10 2.51 -16.55
C ASP A 227 7.70 2.46 -15.93
N ALA A 228 7.64 2.29 -14.63
CA ALA A 228 6.42 2.49 -13.84
C ALA A 228 6.56 3.72 -12.94
N VAL A 229 5.44 4.33 -12.58
CA VAL A 229 5.36 5.40 -11.59
C VAL A 229 4.52 4.92 -10.42
N ILE A 230 5.01 5.07 -9.20
CA ILE A 230 4.30 4.67 -7.99
C ILE A 230 4.21 5.86 -7.04
N TYR A 231 3.00 6.32 -6.81
CA TYR A 231 2.66 7.23 -5.72
C TYR A 231 2.16 6.42 -4.54
N ASP A 232 2.79 6.56 -3.39
CA ASP A 232 2.48 5.78 -2.20
C ASP A 232 2.13 6.71 -1.04
N MET A 233 0.87 6.71 -0.61
CA MET A 233 0.40 7.60 0.45
C MET A 233 0.77 7.04 1.80
N VAL A 234 1.74 7.67 2.45
CA VAL A 234 2.26 7.31 3.77
C VAL A 234 1.58 8.19 4.80
N VAL A 235 0.60 7.61 5.49
CA VAL A 235 -0.12 8.32 6.56
C VAL A 235 0.69 8.23 7.85
N TYR A 236 0.82 9.34 8.52
CA TYR A 236 1.50 9.41 9.81
C TYR A 236 0.69 10.23 10.84
N PRO A 237 0.73 9.85 12.10
CA PRO A 237 0.11 10.62 13.18
C PRO A 237 0.89 11.91 13.41
N PRO A 238 0.25 12.97 13.90
CA PRO A 238 0.93 14.16 14.34
C PRO A 238 1.93 13.80 15.43
N ARG A 239 3.01 14.57 15.52
CA ARG A 239 4.07 14.37 16.51
C ARG A 239 3.47 14.33 17.90
N SER A 240 3.61 13.19 18.57
CA SER A 240 3.23 13.01 19.95
C SER A 240 4.45 12.54 20.74
N ASP A 241 4.80 13.24 21.79
CA ASP A 241 5.83 12.83 22.74
C ASP A 241 5.45 11.54 23.50
N THR A 242 4.24 11.03 23.23
CA THR A 242 3.65 9.86 23.89
C THR A 242 3.63 8.59 23.06
N LEU A 243 4.38 8.52 21.93
CA LEU A 243 4.52 7.27 21.17
C LEU A 243 5.14 6.18 22.08
N THR A 244 4.44 5.06 22.18
CA THR A 244 4.94 3.88 22.88
C THR A 244 6.11 3.26 22.09
N GLU A 245 6.98 2.50 22.75
CA GLU A 245 8.07 1.76 22.08
C GLU A 245 7.54 0.80 21.00
N ALA A 246 6.39 0.19 21.22
CA ALA A 246 5.74 -0.68 20.24
C ALA A 246 5.33 0.09 18.98
N GLU A 247 4.77 1.29 19.12
CA GLU A 247 4.40 2.15 17.99
C GLU A 247 5.63 2.64 17.24
N ARG A 248 6.67 3.05 17.95
CA ARG A 248 7.96 3.45 17.38
C ARG A 248 8.58 2.30 16.59
N SER A 249 8.53 1.07 17.12
CA SER A 249 9.00 -0.14 16.42
C SER A 249 8.22 -0.42 15.13
N LEU A 250 6.89 -0.22 15.13
CA LEU A 250 6.07 -0.39 13.93
C LEU A 250 6.40 0.65 12.86
N VAL A 251 6.51 1.93 13.24
CA VAL A 251 6.92 3.01 12.33
C VAL A 251 8.32 2.75 11.76
N ARG A 252 9.25 2.30 12.60
CA ARG A 252 10.61 1.94 12.17
C ARG A 252 10.59 0.83 11.09
N LYS A 253 9.86 -0.25 11.31
CA LYS A 253 9.74 -1.35 10.34
C LYS A 253 9.14 -0.88 9.02
N GLU A 254 8.15 -0.01 9.07
CA GLU A 254 7.53 0.58 7.88
C GLU A 254 8.54 1.45 7.13
N LEU A 255 9.24 2.35 7.82
CA LEU A 255 10.24 3.23 7.21
C LEU A 255 11.41 2.46 6.59
N ILE A 256 11.88 1.39 7.20
CA ILE A 256 12.92 0.52 6.61
C ILE A 256 12.45 -0.01 5.25
N ARG A 257 11.24 -0.58 5.18
CA ARG A 257 10.67 -1.10 3.91
C ARG A 257 10.52 -0.03 2.84
N LEU A 258 10.01 1.15 3.23
CA LEU A 258 9.85 2.28 2.31
C LEU A 258 11.20 2.77 1.80
N SER A 259 12.21 2.82 2.68
CA SER A 259 13.58 3.26 2.35
C SER A 259 14.29 2.27 1.41
N GLU A 260 14.13 0.96 1.63
CA GLU A 260 14.65 -0.06 0.72
C GLU A 260 14.04 0.08 -0.68
N PHE A 261 12.72 0.22 -0.75
CA PHE A 261 12.03 0.40 -2.01
C PHE A 261 12.40 1.71 -2.69
N ALA A 262 12.50 2.81 -1.94
CA ALA A 262 12.97 4.10 -2.45
C ALA A 262 14.41 4.02 -2.98
N GLY A 263 15.25 3.22 -2.33
CA GLY A 263 16.66 3.04 -2.73
C GLY A 263 16.88 2.43 -4.10
N LEU A 264 15.92 1.63 -4.60
CA LEU A 264 15.96 0.98 -5.91
C LEU A 264 15.26 1.77 -7.02
N ALA A 265 14.59 2.88 -6.68
CA ALA A 265 13.88 3.71 -7.64
C ALA A 265 14.85 4.56 -8.47
N LYS A 266 14.47 4.92 -9.70
CA LYS A 266 15.23 5.84 -10.56
C LYS A 266 15.43 7.22 -9.92
N ASN A 267 14.48 7.66 -9.11
CA ASN A 267 14.53 8.92 -8.34
C ASN A 267 14.88 8.69 -6.86
N ALA A 268 15.74 7.74 -6.56
CA ALA A 268 16.06 7.31 -5.20
C ALA A 268 16.42 8.48 -4.25
N ALA A 269 17.21 9.44 -4.71
CA ALA A 269 17.59 10.60 -3.89
C ALA A 269 16.38 11.42 -3.47
N GLN A 270 15.45 11.70 -4.39
CA GLN A 270 14.22 12.44 -4.11
C GLN A 270 13.31 11.67 -3.15
N ALA A 271 13.09 10.38 -3.41
CA ALA A 271 12.23 9.52 -2.59
C ALA A 271 12.77 9.39 -1.16
N LYS A 272 14.07 9.16 -1.00
CA LYS A 272 14.73 9.09 0.30
C LYS A 272 14.66 10.42 1.06
N ASN A 273 14.85 11.56 0.38
CA ASN A 273 14.73 12.89 1.02
C ASN A 273 13.32 13.15 1.55
N THR A 274 12.28 12.65 0.87
CA THR A 274 10.91 12.74 1.38
C THR A 274 10.73 11.87 2.63
N LEU A 275 11.23 10.64 2.63
CA LEU A 275 11.16 9.75 3.79
C LEU A 275 12.00 10.22 4.96
N TRP A 276 13.12 10.91 4.71
CA TRP A 276 13.96 11.51 5.74
C TRP A 276 13.18 12.48 6.63
N LYS A 277 12.28 13.29 6.05
CA LYS A 277 11.41 14.17 6.83
C LYS A 277 10.55 13.42 7.85
N LEU A 278 10.10 12.21 7.47
CA LEU A 278 9.34 11.36 8.37
C LEU A 278 10.23 10.69 9.44
N GLN A 279 11.46 10.33 9.07
CA GLN A 279 12.46 9.83 10.04
C GLN A 279 12.81 10.90 11.09
N GLU A 280 13.01 12.16 10.67
CA GLU A 280 13.21 13.28 11.58
C GLU A 280 12.00 13.50 12.49
N HIS A 281 10.78 13.45 11.92
CA HIS A 281 9.52 13.63 12.66
C HIS A 281 9.40 12.63 13.84
N PHE A 282 9.83 11.38 13.64
CA PHE A 282 9.76 10.32 14.64
C PHE A 282 11.05 10.09 15.41
N HIS A 283 12.11 10.89 15.20
CA HIS A 283 13.44 10.69 15.77
C HIS A 283 14.03 9.30 15.47
N LEU A 284 13.89 8.84 14.23
CA LEU A 284 14.36 7.56 13.70
C LEU A 284 15.39 7.78 12.59
N THR A 285 16.38 8.65 12.83
CA THR A 285 17.39 9.05 11.84
C THR A 285 18.53 8.05 11.67
N ASP A 286 18.48 6.95 12.38
CA ASP A 286 19.43 5.84 12.34
C ASP A 286 19.05 4.71 11.36
N ILE A 287 18.03 4.95 10.52
CA ILE A 287 17.53 3.99 9.51
C ILE A 287 18.16 4.24 8.14
#